data_f40c7c94de57e90f458a12a7bb94676f
#
_entry.id   f40c7c94de57e90f458a12a7bb94676f
#
_cell.length_a   1.000
_cell.length_b   1.000
_cell.length_c   1.000
_cell.angle_alpha   90.00
_cell.angle_beta   90.00
_cell.angle_gamma   90.00
#
_symmetry.space_group_name_H-M   'P 1'
#
loop_
_entity.id
_entity.type
_entity.pdbx_description
1 polymer ?
#
loop_
_entity_poly.entity_id
_entity_poly.type
_entity_poly.pdbx_seq_one_letter_code
_entity_poly.pdbx_strand_id
1 'polypeptide(L)'
;MKRMISACLRFEAPDLWLAVPAALFPVLVSEVTALMAATEDDPEALVLLPGVGMILTVVLCCVLGVVYLCSNFPLLLQFSASRRGSLAGLCLHILRMTVLAEVIAAAATMALGAVNHGFFPRFAVGELWRGIPVFVWPICAVLPVLVGLVWAGVLTRF
;
A
#
# COMPACT_ATOMS: atom_id res chain seq x y z
N MET A 1 3.19 -15.83 23.22
CA MET A 1 3.38 -15.09 21.98
C MET A 1 2.16 -15.16 21.05
N LYS A 2 1.67 -16.33 20.62
CA LYS A 2 0.49 -16.46 19.71
C LYS A 2 -0.77 -15.70 20.18
N ARG A 3 -1.16 -15.83 21.45
CA ARG A 3 -2.34 -15.14 22.00
C ARG A 3 -2.22 -13.62 21.94
N MET A 4 -1.03 -13.08 22.13
CA MET A 4 -0.78 -11.65 22.13
C MET A 4 -0.78 -11.07 20.71
N ILE A 5 -0.19 -11.77 19.74
CA ILE A 5 -0.29 -11.40 18.32
C ILE A 5 -1.76 -11.38 17.90
N SER A 6 -2.55 -12.41 18.29
CA SER A 6 -3.98 -12.47 18.00
C SER A 6 -4.78 -11.34 18.65
N ALA A 7 -4.43 -10.93 19.87
CA ALA A 7 -5.07 -9.80 20.54
C ALA A 7 -4.72 -8.47 19.86
N CYS A 8 -3.46 -8.27 19.50
CA CYS A 8 -3.01 -7.09 18.75
C CYS A 8 -3.73 -6.97 17.41
N LEU A 9 -3.81 -8.07 16.65
CA LEU A 9 -4.50 -8.09 15.35
C LEU A 9 -6.01 -7.82 15.47
N ARG A 10 -6.64 -8.23 16.56
CA ARG A 10 -8.07 -7.90 16.82
C ARG A 10 -8.26 -6.45 17.19
N PHE A 11 -7.34 -5.88 17.95
CA PHE A 11 -7.36 -4.47 18.36
C PHE A 11 -7.22 -3.55 17.13
N GLU A 12 -6.31 -3.89 16.22
CA GLU A 12 -6.01 -3.11 15.01
C GLU A 12 -6.93 -3.45 13.82
N ALA A 13 -7.79 -4.48 13.95
CA ALA A 13 -8.65 -4.91 12.83
C ALA A 13 -9.58 -3.81 12.28
N PRO A 14 -10.14 -2.90 13.13
CA PRO A 14 -10.95 -1.79 12.62
C PRO A 14 -10.19 -0.89 11.64
N ASP A 15 -8.87 -0.77 11.77
CA ASP A 15 -8.08 0.15 10.96
C ASP A 15 -7.71 -0.42 9.56
N LEU A 16 -8.03 -1.69 9.30
CA LEU A 16 -7.81 -2.27 7.97
C LEU A 16 -8.58 -1.55 6.86
N TRP A 17 -9.68 -0.86 7.19
CA TRP A 17 -10.41 -0.06 6.21
C TRP A 17 -9.56 1.07 5.61
N LEU A 18 -8.51 1.54 6.31
CA LEU A 18 -7.58 2.55 5.81
C LEU A 18 -6.80 2.07 4.57
N ALA A 19 -6.72 0.76 4.33
CA ALA A 19 -6.17 0.21 3.10
C ALA A 19 -6.95 0.66 1.87
N VAL A 20 -8.27 0.88 2.00
CA VAL A 20 -9.13 1.29 0.88
C VAL A 20 -8.76 2.70 0.38
N PRO A 21 -8.81 3.77 1.20
CA PRO A 21 -8.40 5.09 0.73
C PRO A 21 -6.91 5.16 0.40
N ALA A 22 -6.05 4.40 1.10
CA ALA A 22 -4.62 4.33 0.79
C ALA A 22 -4.33 3.75 -0.60
N ALA A 23 -5.19 2.86 -1.08
CA ALA A 23 -5.10 2.29 -2.41
C ALA A 23 -5.80 3.16 -3.47
N LEU A 24 -7.05 3.55 -3.22
CA LEU A 24 -7.88 4.21 -4.23
C LEU A 24 -7.44 5.65 -4.50
N PHE A 25 -7.02 6.39 -3.47
CA PHE A 25 -6.66 7.79 -3.65
C PHE A 25 -5.48 7.99 -4.63
N PRO A 26 -4.33 7.31 -4.47
CA PRO A 26 -3.23 7.44 -5.43
C PRO A 26 -3.59 6.95 -6.83
N VAL A 27 -4.34 5.86 -6.94
CA VAL A 27 -4.77 5.30 -8.23
C VAL A 27 -5.69 6.27 -8.96
N LEU A 28 -6.70 6.84 -8.28
CA LEU A 28 -7.61 7.82 -8.89
C LEU A 28 -6.90 9.12 -9.28
N VAL A 29 -5.99 9.62 -8.44
CA VAL A 29 -5.21 10.81 -8.77
C VAL A 29 -4.34 10.58 -10.00
N SER A 30 -3.65 9.44 -10.07
CA SER A 30 -2.81 9.10 -11.22
C SER A 30 -3.64 8.91 -12.50
N GLU A 31 -4.83 8.32 -12.39
CA GLU A 31 -5.73 8.11 -13.52
C GLU A 31 -6.28 9.44 -14.06
N VAL A 32 -6.75 10.33 -13.17
CA VAL A 32 -7.21 11.67 -13.57
C VAL A 32 -6.06 12.44 -14.22
N THR A 33 -4.85 12.36 -13.67
CA THR A 33 -3.67 13.00 -14.26
C THR A 33 -3.35 12.43 -15.64
N ALA A 34 -3.46 11.10 -15.80
CA ALA A 34 -3.27 10.42 -17.08
C ALA A 34 -4.26 10.89 -18.13
N LEU A 35 -5.54 10.98 -17.77
CA LEU A 35 -6.60 11.46 -18.67
C LEU A 35 -6.41 12.93 -19.05
N MET A 36 -5.91 13.77 -18.14
CA MET A 36 -5.63 15.18 -18.43
C MET A 36 -4.36 15.38 -19.28
N ALA A 37 -3.38 14.50 -19.13
CA ALA A 37 -2.11 14.55 -19.88
C ALA A 37 -2.21 13.86 -21.26
N ALA A 38 -3.17 12.96 -21.45
CA ALA A 38 -3.34 12.24 -22.70
C ALA A 38 -3.84 13.18 -23.76
N THR A 39 -3.07 13.28 -24.84
CA THR A 39 -3.47 13.92 -26.09
C THR A 39 -3.71 12.86 -27.15
N GLU A 40 -4.41 13.20 -28.23
CA GLU A 40 -4.64 12.25 -29.34
C GLU A 40 -3.34 11.75 -29.96
N ASP A 41 -2.27 12.54 -29.87
CA ASP A 41 -0.97 12.27 -30.47
C ASP A 41 0.01 11.54 -29.54
N ASP A 42 -0.19 11.59 -28.20
CA ASP A 42 0.70 10.96 -27.21
C ASP A 42 -0.07 10.14 -26.17
N PRO A 43 -0.30 8.84 -26.46
CA PRO A 43 -1.00 7.93 -25.58
C PRO A 43 -0.15 7.36 -24.44
N GLU A 44 1.16 7.58 -24.41
CA GLU A 44 2.07 6.94 -23.43
C GLU A 44 1.73 7.32 -22.00
N ALA A 45 1.20 8.51 -21.75
CA ALA A 45 0.77 8.96 -20.44
C ALA A 45 -0.28 8.02 -19.81
N LEU A 46 -1.22 7.50 -20.58
CA LEU A 46 -2.26 6.57 -20.11
C LEU A 46 -1.72 5.17 -19.77
N VAL A 47 -0.55 4.82 -20.27
CA VAL A 47 0.11 3.54 -19.98
C VAL A 47 1.01 3.67 -18.73
N LEU A 48 1.76 4.76 -18.60
CA LEU A 48 2.78 4.95 -17.57
C LEU A 48 2.19 5.44 -16.22
N LEU A 49 1.27 6.40 -16.26
CA LEU A 49 0.75 7.06 -15.05
C LEU A 49 -0.04 6.13 -14.11
N PRO A 50 -0.84 5.15 -14.57
CA PRO A 50 -1.44 4.17 -13.66
C PRO A 50 -0.42 3.38 -12.84
N GLY A 51 0.76 3.11 -13.40
CA GLY A 51 1.88 2.51 -12.65
C GLY A 51 2.41 3.41 -11.54
N VAL A 52 2.44 4.72 -11.76
CA VAL A 52 2.80 5.70 -10.73
C VAL A 52 1.82 5.65 -9.56
N GLY A 53 0.52 5.48 -9.80
CA GLY A 53 -0.50 5.33 -8.76
C GLY A 53 -0.21 4.16 -7.83
N MET A 54 0.25 3.03 -8.37
CA MET A 54 0.65 1.88 -7.56
C MET A 54 1.90 2.15 -6.71
N ILE A 55 2.92 2.79 -7.30
CA ILE A 55 4.11 3.19 -6.54
C ILE A 55 3.74 4.13 -5.39
N LEU A 56 2.88 5.11 -5.64
CA LEU A 56 2.39 6.02 -4.61
C LEU A 56 1.59 5.30 -3.52
N THR A 57 0.84 4.24 -3.86
CA THR A 57 0.18 3.39 -2.86
C THR A 57 1.20 2.75 -1.91
N VAL A 58 2.29 2.19 -2.42
CA VAL A 58 3.36 1.62 -1.60
C VAL A 58 4.01 2.70 -0.71
N VAL A 59 4.30 3.88 -1.26
CA VAL A 59 4.86 5.01 -0.49
C VAL A 59 3.91 5.42 0.63
N LEU A 60 2.61 5.53 0.37
CA LEU A 60 1.62 5.86 1.40
C LEU A 60 1.52 4.77 2.47
N CYS A 61 1.59 3.51 2.09
CA CYS A 61 1.67 2.40 3.04
C CYS A 61 2.96 2.46 3.89
N CYS A 62 4.09 2.91 3.35
CA CYS A 62 5.31 3.15 4.13
C CYS A 62 5.09 4.23 5.20
N VAL A 63 4.46 5.34 4.83
CA VAL A 63 4.13 6.41 5.78
C VAL A 63 3.20 5.91 6.88
N LEU A 64 2.13 5.20 6.51
CA LEU A 64 1.21 4.60 7.46
C LEU A 64 1.93 3.59 8.38
N GLY A 65 2.82 2.76 7.84
CA GLY A 65 3.64 1.82 8.62
C GLY A 65 4.48 2.51 9.70
N VAL A 66 5.12 3.63 9.36
CA VAL A 66 5.86 4.47 10.33
C VAL A 66 4.91 5.01 11.40
N VAL A 67 3.78 5.61 10.99
CA VAL A 67 2.80 6.18 11.91
C VAL A 67 2.27 5.11 12.88
N TYR A 68 1.89 3.94 12.37
CA TYR A 68 1.39 2.83 13.19
C TYR A 68 2.43 2.36 14.22
N LEU A 69 3.68 2.15 13.81
CA LEU A 69 4.71 1.73 14.73
C LEU A 69 5.06 2.79 15.77
N CYS A 70 5.13 4.06 15.36
CA CYS A 70 5.46 5.14 16.31
C CYS A 70 4.33 5.44 17.28
N SER A 71 3.07 5.32 16.87
CA SER A 71 1.91 5.67 17.70
C SER A 71 1.44 4.49 18.57
N ASN A 72 1.29 3.30 17.96
CA ASN A 72 0.63 2.18 18.62
C ASN A 72 1.60 1.32 19.44
N PHE A 73 2.89 1.28 19.08
CA PHE A 73 3.86 0.49 19.84
C PHE A 73 4.02 0.98 21.29
N PRO A 74 4.22 2.29 21.58
CA PRO A 74 4.26 2.79 22.95
C PRO A 74 2.95 2.55 23.70
N LEU A 75 1.80 2.72 23.02
CA LEU A 75 0.49 2.50 23.61
C LEU A 75 0.32 1.04 24.07
N LEU A 76 0.68 0.08 23.23
CA LEU A 76 0.60 -1.35 23.57
C LEU A 76 1.52 -1.72 24.73
N LEU A 77 2.67 -1.06 24.88
CA LEU A 77 3.56 -1.27 26.01
C LEU A 77 2.96 -0.76 27.33
N GLN A 78 2.16 0.31 27.31
CA GLN A 78 1.45 0.82 28.48
C GLN A 78 0.43 -0.19 29.02
N PHE A 79 -0.14 -1.03 28.16
CA PHE A 79 -1.04 -2.12 28.56
C PHE A 79 -0.31 -3.40 29.00
N SER A 80 0.94 -3.29 29.45
CA SER A 80 1.75 -4.42 29.92
C SER A 80 1.97 -5.51 28.87
N ALA A 81 1.88 -5.16 27.61
CA ALA A 81 2.12 -6.07 26.51
C ALA A 81 3.62 -6.39 26.37
N SER A 82 3.99 -7.62 25.99
CA SER A 82 5.40 -7.96 25.75
C SER A 82 5.90 -7.24 24.50
N ARG A 83 7.09 -6.61 24.59
CA ARG A 83 7.70 -5.86 23.48
C ARG A 83 7.73 -6.67 22.17
N ARG A 84 8.19 -7.93 22.25
CA ARG A 84 8.29 -8.82 21.07
C ARG A 84 6.92 -9.16 20.49
N GLY A 85 5.92 -9.42 21.31
CA GLY A 85 4.57 -9.75 20.86
C GLY A 85 3.85 -8.57 20.21
N SER A 86 3.98 -7.37 20.79
CA SER A 86 3.41 -6.14 20.26
C SER A 86 4.05 -5.78 18.91
N LEU A 87 5.38 -5.81 18.83
CA LEU A 87 6.09 -5.51 17.60
C LEU A 87 5.72 -6.48 16.48
N ALA A 88 5.71 -7.80 16.76
CA ALA A 88 5.33 -8.80 15.78
C ALA A 88 3.86 -8.63 15.33
N GLY A 89 2.96 -8.29 16.24
CA GLY A 89 1.55 -8.03 15.92
C GLY A 89 1.38 -6.81 15.01
N LEU A 90 2.04 -5.70 15.31
CA LEU A 90 2.01 -4.48 14.48
C LEU A 90 2.64 -4.71 13.10
N CYS A 91 3.80 -5.38 13.04
CA CYS A 91 4.41 -5.73 11.74
C CYS A 91 3.48 -6.57 10.87
N LEU A 92 2.80 -7.56 11.47
CA LEU A 92 1.85 -8.40 10.76
C LEU A 92 0.60 -7.62 10.32
N HIS A 93 0.14 -6.67 11.15
CA HIS A 93 -0.97 -5.77 10.78
C HIS A 93 -0.60 -4.88 9.59
N ILE A 94 0.56 -4.22 9.63
CA ILE A 94 1.06 -3.39 8.52
C ILE A 94 1.18 -4.23 7.24
N LEU A 95 1.74 -5.42 7.33
CA LEU A 95 1.85 -6.32 6.18
C LEU A 95 0.47 -6.66 5.58
N ARG A 96 -0.51 -6.99 6.42
CA ARG A 96 -1.89 -7.27 5.97
C ARG A 96 -2.54 -6.06 5.31
N MET A 97 -2.39 -4.88 5.91
CA MET A 97 -2.90 -3.62 5.36
C MET A 97 -2.27 -3.31 4.00
N THR A 98 -0.95 -3.48 3.88
CA THR A 98 -0.22 -3.24 2.63
C THR A 98 -0.66 -4.20 1.54
N VAL A 99 -0.69 -5.51 1.82
CA VAL A 99 -1.15 -6.52 0.85
C VAL A 99 -2.58 -6.23 0.39
N LEU A 100 -3.47 -5.86 1.31
CA LEU A 100 -4.84 -5.49 0.97
C LEU A 100 -4.88 -4.23 0.09
N ALA A 101 -4.10 -3.20 0.41
CA ALA A 101 -4.00 -1.98 -0.38
C ALA A 101 -3.47 -2.26 -1.80
N GLU A 102 -2.43 -3.08 -1.94
CA GLU A 102 -1.87 -3.46 -3.23
C GLU A 102 -2.88 -4.24 -4.09
N VAL A 103 -3.61 -5.18 -3.50
CA VAL A 103 -4.66 -5.94 -4.21
C VAL A 103 -5.78 -5.01 -4.68
N ILE A 104 -6.23 -4.07 -3.84
CA ILE A 104 -7.26 -3.09 -4.20
C ILE A 104 -6.74 -2.16 -5.30
N ALA A 105 -5.52 -1.64 -5.16
CA ALA A 105 -4.90 -0.77 -6.16
C ALA A 105 -4.76 -1.48 -7.52
N ALA A 106 -4.31 -2.74 -7.51
CA ALA A 106 -4.21 -3.57 -8.68
C ALA A 106 -5.58 -3.77 -9.36
N ALA A 107 -6.58 -4.16 -8.59
CA ALA A 107 -7.93 -4.36 -9.11
C ALA A 107 -8.54 -3.07 -9.67
N ALA A 108 -8.35 -1.93 -8.97
CA ALA A 108 -8.82 -0.62 -9.43
C ALA A 108 -8.12 -0.20 -10.72
N THR A 109 -6.80 -0.34 -10.81
CA THR A 109 -6.04 -0.02 -12.03
C THR A 109 -6.47 -0.89 -13.21
N MET A 110 -6.72 -2.18 -12.99
CA MET A 110 -7.22 -3.07 -14.05
C MET A 110 -8.64 -2.67 -14.50
N ALA A 111 -9.52 -2.35 -13.55
CA ALA A 111 -10.90 -1.94 -13.87
C ALA A 111 -10.93 -0.61 -14.63
N LEU A 112 -10.18 0.39 -14.19
CA LEU A 112 -10.06 1.69 -14.86
C LEU A 112 -9.44 1.54 -16.25
N GLY A 113 -8.38 0.71 -16.35
CA GLY A 113 -7.77 0.40 -17.63
C GLY A 113 -8.73 -0.27 -18.61
N ALA A 114 -9.61 -1.17 -18.16
CA ALA A 114 -10.63 -1.79 -19.00
C ALA A 114 -11.68 -0.77 -19.47
N VAL A 115 -12.07 0.17 -18.59
CA VAL A 115 -12.96 1.28 -18.96
C VAL A 115 -12.30 2.18 -19.99
N ASN A 116 -11.05 2.58 -19.79
CA ASN A 116 -10.30 3.42 -20.71
C ASN A 116 -10.14 2.75 -22.08
N HIS A 117 -9.90 1.45 -22.12
CA HIS A 117 -9.82 0.71 -23.38
C HIS A 117 -11.15 0.76 -24.18
N GLY A 118 -12.29 0.81 -23.48
CA GLY A 118 -13.59 0.99 -24.13
C GLY A 118 -13.76 2.36 -24.81
N PHE A 119 -13.19 3.42 -24.23
CA PHE A 119 -13.21 4.78 -24.80
C PHE A 119 -12.05 5.05 -25.76
N PHE A 120 -10.90 4.44 -25.51
CA PHE A 120 -9.67 4.63 -26.25
C PHE A 120 -9.08 3.26 -26.67
N PRO A 121 -9.58 2.63 -27.75
CA PRO A 121 -9.20 1.25 -28.13
C PRO A 121 -7.71 1.04 -28.43
N ARG A 122 -6.95 2.12 -28.62
CA ARG A 122 -5.50 2.04 -28.89
C ARG A 122 -4.65 1.72 -27.65
N PHE A 123 -5.25 1.70 -26.44
CA PHE A 123 -4.53 1.43 -25.19
C PHE A 123 -4.53 -0.06 -24.86
N ALA A 124 -3.35 -0.63 -24.78
CA ALA A 124 -3.15 -2.02 -24.36
C ALA A 124 -3.08 -2.08 -22.81
N VAL A 125 -4.21 -2.26 -22.17
CA VAL A 125 -4.39 -2.32 -20.69
C VAL A 125 -3.53 -3.39 -19.99
N GLY A 126 -2.91 -4.31 -20.70
CA GLY A 126 -2.18 -5.41 -20.09
C GLY A 126 -0.64 -5.30 -20.12
N GLU A 127 -0.07 -4.32 -20.83
CA GLU A 127 1.38 -4.29 -21.06
C GLU A 127 2.16 -3.91 -19.80
N LEU A 128 1.64 -2.99 -18.98
CA LEU A 128 2.27 -2.59 -17.72
C LEU A 128 2.50 -3.78 -16.79
N TRP A 129 1.51 -4.67 -16.68
CA TRP A 129 1.56 -5.83 -15.80
C TRP A 129 2.52 -6.91 -16.28
N ARG A 130 2.67 -7.05 -17.61
CA ARG A 130 3.63 -8.00 -18.20
C ARG A 130 5.07 -7.61 -17.98
N GLY A 131 5.34 -6.31 -17.82
CA GLY A 131 6.68 -5.78 -17.57
C GLY A 131 7.14 -5.87 -16.11
N ILE A 132 6.23 -6.07 -15.14
CA ILE A 132 6.59 -6.12 -13.72
C ILE A 132 6.93 -7.56 -13.31
N PRO A 133 8.18 -7.85 -12.91
CA PRO A 133 8.56 -9.18 -12.44
C PRO A 133 7.77 -9.57 -11.19
N VAL A 134 7.34 -10.83 -11.12
CA VAL A 134 6.49 -11.35 -10.02
C VAL A 134 7.12 -11.13 -8.63
N PHE A 135 8.45 -11.12 -8.54
CA PHE A 135 9.15 -10.90 -7.26
C PHE A 135 9.07 -9.45 -6.74
N VAL A 136 8.66 -8.49 -7.56
CA VAL A 136 8.48 -7.08 -7.11
C VAL A 136 7.33 -6.98 -6.10
N TRP A 137 6.25 -7.71 -6.28
CA TRP A 137 5.09 -7.69 -5.40
C TRP A 137 5.40 -8.01 -3.93
N PRO A 138 6.04 -9.14 -3.61
CA PRO A 138 6.40 -9.41 -2.22
C PRO A 138 7.41 -8.41 -1.65
N ILE A 139 8.28 -7.82 -2.47
CA ILE A 139 9.19 -6.76 -2.02
C ILE A 139 8.38 -5.51 -1.62
N CYS A 140 7.45 -5.07 -2.45
CA CYS A 140 6.58 -3.92 -2.15
C CYS A 140 5.73 -4.17 -0.89
N ALA A 141 5.21 -5.39 -0.70
CA ALA A 141 4.44 -5.74 0.48
C ALA A 141 5.25 -5.69 1.80
N VAL A 142 6.54 -6.06 1.76
CA VAL A 142 7.41 -6.06 2.95
C VAL A 142 8.04 -4.69 3.22
N LEU A 143 8.21 -3.87 2.21
CA LEU A 143 8.89 -2.57 2.30
C LEU A 143 8.31 -1.65 3.39
N PRO A 144 6.98 -1.46 3.54
CA PRO A 144 6.40 -0.63 4.60
C PRO A 144 6.73 -1.11 6.01
N VAL A 145 6.83 -2.43 6.21
CA VAL A 145 7.23 -3.01 7.50
C VAL A 145 8.69 -2.67 7.80
N LEU A 146 9.58 -2.83 6.81
CA LEU A 146 11.01 -2.54 6.99
C LEU A 146 11.24 -1.05 7.24
N VAL A 147 10.63 -0.18 6.45
CA VAL A 147 10.70 1.28 6.63
C VAL A 147 10.20 1.68 8.00
N GLY A 148 9.03 1.15 8.42
CA GLY A 148 8.48 1.40 9.74
C GLY A 148 9.41 0.97 10.86
N LEU A 149 10.03 -0.22 10.78
CA LEU A 149 10.97 -0.73 11.77
C LEU A 149 12.24 0.13 11.88
N VAL A 150 12.80 0.55 10.74
CA VAL A 150 14.00 1.41 10.71
C VAL A 150 13.68 2.74 11.39
N TRP A 151 12.58 3.41 11.01
CA TRP A 151 12.20 4.68 11.60
C TRP A 151 11.82 4.58 13.07
N ALA A 152 11.06 3.57 13.46
CA ALA A 152 10.76 3.32 14.87
C ALA A 152 12.04 3.08 15.67
N GLY A 153 13.01 2.35 15.13
CA GLY A 153 14.32 2.13 15.76
C GLY A 153 15.15 3.40 15.91
N VAL A 154 15.04 4.34 14.97
CA VAL A 154 15.70 5.66 15.05
C VAL A 154 15.02 6.56 16.09
N LEU A 155 13.68 6.64 16.05
CA LEU A 155 12.90 7.54 16.92
C LEU A 155 12.84 7.07 18.38
N THR A 156 12.94 5.76 18.63
CA THR A 156 12.92 5.22 20.01
C THR A 156 14.29 5.20 20.70
N ARG A 157 15.35 5.61 19.99
CA ARG A 157 16.68 5.79 20.60
C ARG A 157 16.88 7.16 21.26
N PHE A 158 15.92 8.04 21.13
CA PHE A 158 15.83 9.33 21.80
C PHE A 158 14.65 9.31 22.78
#